data_af51ea2b73ca3fd311f05a9f541067eb
#
_entry.id   af51ea2b73ca3fd311f05a9f541067eb
#
_cell.length_a   1.000
_cell.length_b   1.000
_cell.length_c   1.000
_cell.angle_alpha   90.00
_cell.angle_beta   90.00
_cell.angle_gamma   90.00
#
_symmetry.space_group_name_H-M   'P 1'
#
loop_
_entity.id
_entity.type
_entity.pdbx_description
1 polymer ?
#
loop_
_entity_poly.entity_id
_entity_poly.type
_entity_poly.pdbx_seq_one_letter_code
_entity_poly.pdbx_strand_id
1 'polypeptide(L)'
;HGTGHGVGFVLNVHEAPLSISPRTPATDATRLVEGIVVSNEPGLYRAGLWGVRLENLVTPVRSAFEGFSEFETLSLCPFDRTLILTELLTKDEKLWVDTYHALVYERLAPYLGEVSMRWLEKAIAPL
;
A
#
# COMPACT_ATOMS: atom_id res chain seq x y z
N HIS A 1 -13.07 5.91 -8.74
CA HIS A 1 -12.05 6.95 -8.58
C HIS A 1 -10.71 6.50 -9.17
N GLY A 2 -9.73 7.43 -9.23
CA GLY A 2 -8.34 7.06 -9.49
C GLY A 2 -7.83 6.14 -8.38
N THR A 3 -6.85 5.29 -8.70
CA THR A 3 -6.31 4.31 -7.74
C THR A 3 -5.04 4.79 -7.04
N GLY A 4 -4.69 6.07 -7.22
CA GLY A 4 -3.58 6.71 -6.52
C GLY A 4 -3.34 8.14 -6.97
N HIS A 5 -2.65 8.89 -6.13
CA HIS A 5 -2.32 10.30 -6.33
C HIS A 5 -0.96 10.63 -5.71
N GLY A 6 -0.37 11.75 -6.09
CA GLY A 6 0.80 12.29 -5.41
C GLY A 6 0.50 12.68 -3.98
N VAL A 7 1.50 12.56 -3.11
CA VAL A 7 1.44 13.01 -1.71
C VAL A 7 2.51 14.06 -1.49
N GLY A 8 2.08 15.25 -1.07
CA GLY A 8 2.94 16.42 -0.91
C GLY A 8 3.76 16.41 0.36
N PHE A 9 4.91 17.08 0.31
CA PHE A 9 5.85 17.17 1.41
C PHE A 9 5.28 17.93 2.63
N VAL A 10 4.40 18.91 2.41
CA VAL A 10 3.85 19.75 3.47
C VAL A 10 2.35 19.47 3.65
N LEU A 11 2.01 18.27 4.08
CA LEU A 11 0.65 17.85 4.43
C LEU A 11 -0.39 18.00 3.31
N ASN A 12 0.02 18.18 2.06
CA ASN A 12 -0.89 18.19 0.93
C ASN A 12 -1.19 16.75 0.51
N VAL A 13 -2.22 16.16 1.07
CA VAL A 13 -2.59 14.76 0.87
C VAL A 13 -2.78 14.42 -0.62
N HIS A 14 -3.44 15.32 -1.37
CA HIS A 14 -3.65 15.17 -2.81
C HIS A 14 -2.79 16.19 -3.56
N GLU A 15 -1.59 15.80 -3.95
CA GLU A 15 -0.70 16.69 -4.69
C GLU A 15 -0.61 16.32 -6.17
N ALA A 16 -1.05 17.27 -7.01
CA ALA A 16 -0.93 17.17 -8.45
C ALA A 16 0.55 17.36 -8.89
N PRO A 17 0.94 16.88 -10.10
CA PRO A 17 0.11 16.26 -11.12
C PRO A 17 0.05 14.72 -11.07
N LEU A 18 0.71 14.09 -10.09
CA LEU A 18 0.83 12.63 -10.01
C LEU A 18 -0.54 11.97 -9.78
N SER A 19 -0.81 10.91 -10.53
CA SER A 19 -2.01 10.11 -10.35
C SER A 19 -1.83 8.72 -10.95
N ILE A 20 -2.34 7.70 -10.28
CA ILE A 20 -2.48 6.34 -10.82
C ILE A 20 -3.90 6.22 -11.36
N SER A 21 -4.06 6.54 -12.64
CA SER A 21 -5.36 6.55 -13.30
C SER A 21 -5.20 6.36 -14.80
N PRO A 22 -6.09 5.60 -15.47
CA PRO A 22 -6.06 5.48 -16.94
C PRO A 22 -6.39 6.79 -17.66
N ARG A 23 -6.86 7.81 -16.93
CA ARG A 23 -7.17 9.13 -17.49
C ARG A 23 -6.03 10.12 -17.38
N THR A 24 -4.97 9.78 -16.65
CA THR A 24 -3.81 10.66 -16.47
C THR A 24 -2.94 10.60 -17.73
N PRO A 25 -2.67 11.73 -18.40
CA PRO A 25 -1.78 11.76 -19.55
C PRO A 25 -0.36 11.36 -19.14
N ALA A 26 0.32 10.58 -19.97
CA ALA A 26 1.73 10.27 -19.78
C ALA A 26 2.59 11.47 -20.20
N THR A 27 3.14 12.18 -19.21
CA THR A 27 4.04 13.35 -19.41
C THR A 27 5.23 13.23 -18.47
N ASP A 28 6.26 14.05 -18.66
CA ASP A 28 7.38 14.08 -17.72
C ASP A 28 6.95 14.48 -16.30
N ALA A 29 5.94 15.35 -16.17
CA ALA A 29 5.41 15.77 -14.88
C ALA A 29 4.56 14.68 -14.17
N THR A 30 4.03 13.70 -14.91
CA THR A 30 3.23 12.60 -14.38
C THR A 30 4.00 11.28 -14.30
N ARG A 31 5.29 11.30 -14.64
CA ARG A 31 6.15 10.12 -14.58
C ARG A 31 6.42 9.73 -13.14
N LEU A 32 6.26 8.46 -12.83
CA LEU A 32 6.63 7.87 -11.55
C LEU A 32 8.16 7.66 -11.53
N VAL A 33 8.86 8.50 -10.79
CA VAL A 33 10.33 8.45 -10.67
C VAL A 33 10.74 8.19 -9.22
N GLU A 34 11.97 7.76 -9.01
CA GLU A 34 12.52 7.53 -7.67
C GLU A 34 12.39 8.79 -6.78
N GLY A 35 12.03 8.60 -5.52
CA GLY A 35 11.95 9.66 -4.51
C GLY A 35 10.60 10.39 -4.42
N ILE A 36 9.66 10.13 -5.33
CA ILE A 36 8.28 10.62 -5.18
C ILE A 36 7.48 9.70 -4.25
N VAL A 37 6.45 10.24 -3.61
CA VAL A 37 5.50 9.47 -2.81
C VAL A 37 4.14 9.54 -3.46
N VAL A 38 3.53 8.38 -3.65
CA VAL A 38 2.17 8.25 -4.18
C VAL A 38 1.34 7.31 -3.31
N SER A 39 0.03 7.52 -3.26
CA SER A 39 -0.89 6.52 -2.75
C SER A 39 -1.09 5.42 -3.79
N ASN A 40 -1.29 4.19 -3.31
CA ASN A 40 -1.81 3.07 -4.08
C ASN A 40 -3.06 2.58 -3.35
N GLU A 41 -4.24 2.93 -3.86
CA GLU A 41 -5.50 2.86 -3.15
C GLU A 41 -6.66 2.29 -3.99
N PRO A 42 -6.50 1.12 -4.59
CA PRO A 42 -7.62 0.49 -5.29
C PRO A 42 -8.79 0.27 -4.35
N GLY A 43 -10.00 0.56 -4.84
CA GLY A 43 -11.23 0.41 -4.07
C GLY A 43 -12.39 -0.06 -4.90
N LEU A 44 -13.31 -0.77 -4.27
CA LEU A 44 -14.55 -1.25 -4.84
C LEU A 44 -15.72 -0.78 -3.96
N TYR A 45 -16.74 -0.22 -4.60
CA TYR A 45 -17.84 0.40 -3.89
C TYR A 45 -19.18 0.01 -4.47
N ARG A 46 -20.16 -0.22 -3.59
CA ARG A 46 -21.55 -0.48 -3.96
C ARG A 46 -22.45 0.50 -3.24
N ALA A 47 -22.99 1.46 -3.98
CA ALA A 47 -23.78 2.56 -3.42
C ALA A 47 -24.90 2.06 -2.51
N GLY A 48 -25.01 2.63 -1.31
CA GLY A 48 -26.00 2.27 -0.30
C GLY A 48 -25.79 0.92 0.40
N LEU A 49 -24.71 0.18 0.08
CA LEU A 49 -24.43 -1.13 0.66
C LEU A 49 -23.08 -1.20 1.36
N TRP A 50 -21.96 -1.03 0.62
CA TRP A 50 -20.61 -1.16 1.18
C TRP A 50 -19.57 -0.52 0.28
N GLY A 51 -18.40 -0.30 0.84
CA GLY A 51 -17.19 0.04 0.13
C GLY A 51 -15.99 -0.59 0.81
N VAL A 52 -14.98 -0.97 0.02
CA VAL A 52 -13.70 -1.46 0.50
C VAL A 52 -12.58 -0.80 -0.28
N ARG A 53 -11.51 -0.42 0.42
CA ARG A 53 -10.27 0.09 -0.14
C ARG A 53 -9.11 -0.51 0.62
N LEU A 54 -8.07 -0.90 -0.10
CA LEU A 54 -6.76 -1.23 0.46
C LEU A 54 -5.79 -0.15 0.00
N GLU A 55 -5.09 0.47 0.94
CA GLU A 55 -4.26 1.64 0.64
C GLU A 55 -2.92 1.56 1.33
N ASN A 56 -1.88 1.80 0.55
CA ASN A 56 -0.54 2.06 1.04
C ASN A 56 0.05 3.28 0.34
N LEU A 57 0.88 4.04 1.06
CA LEU A 57 1.83 4.95 0.43
C LEU A 57 3.00 4.13 -0.08
N VAL A 58 3.42 4.45 -1.30
CA VAL A 58 4.54 3.76 -1.97
C VAL A 58 5.47 4.77 -2.63
N THR A 59 6.72 4.37 -2.84
CA THR A 59 7.70 5.13 -3.62
C THR A 59 8.30 4.23 -4.70
N PRO A 60 8.49 4.72 -5.94
CA PRO A 60 9.23 3.99 -6.94
C PRO A 60 10.71 3.86 -6.54
N VAL A 61 11.23 2.66 -6.67
CA VAL A 61 12.65 2.33 -6.51
C VAL A 61 13.14 1.53 -7.71
N ARG A 62 14.45 1.40 -7.89
CA ARG A 62 15.00 0.56 -8.96
C ARG A 62 14.66 -0.90 -8.71
N SER A 63 14.16 -1.55 -9.74
CA SER A 63 13.99 -3.00 -9.74
C SER A 63 15.32 -3.73 -9.98
N ALA A 64 15.37 -4.99 -9.59
CA ALA A 64 16.46 -5.90 -9.99
C ALA A 64 16.52 -6.13 -11.52
N PHE A 65 15.45 -5.84 -12.24
CA PHE A 65 15.40 -5.91 -13.70
C PHE A 65 15.80 -4.56 -14.30
N GLU A 66 16.83 -4.55 -15.15
CA GLU A 66 17.31 -3.34 -15.80
C GLU A 66 16.19 -2.66 -16.62
N GLY A 67 16.06 -1.34 -16.47
CA GLY A 67 15.02 -0.53 -17.15
C GLY A 67 13.63 -0.58 -16.50
N PHE A 68 13.48 -1.29 -15.39
CA PHE A 68 12.23 -1.35 -14.64
C PHE A 68 12.35 -0.72 -13.24
N SER A 69 11.22 -0.27 -12.73
CA SER A 69 11.06 0.17 -11.36
C SER A 69 10.06 -0.74 -10.64
N GLU A 70 10.18 -0.83 -9.34
CA GLU A 70 9.21 -1.48 -8.46
C GLU A 70 8.78 -0.51 -7.36
N PHE A 71 7.78 -0.86 -6.59
CA PHE A 71 7.33 -0.03 -5.49
C PHE A 71 7.83 -0.56 -4.15
N GLU A 72 8.48 0.32 -3.39
CA GLU A 72 8.69 0.13 -1.96
C GLU A 72 7.47 0.66 -1.21
N THR A 73 6.95 -0.12 -0.28
CA THR A 73 5.81 0.27 0.57
C THR A 73 6.31 1.06 1.78
N LEU A 74 5.76 2.26 1.97
CA LEU A 74 6.10 3.17 3.07
C LEU A 74 5.13 3.05 4.25
N SER A 75 3.86 2.73 4.01
CA SER A 75 2.86 2.54 5.07
C SER A 75 3.16 1.28 5.88
N LEU A 76 3.11 1.38 7.20
CA LEU A 76 3.37 0.28 8.12
C LEU A 76 2.13 0.02 8.99
N CYS A 77 1.04 -0.47 8.36
CA CYS A 77 -0.19 -0.81 9.04
C CYS A 77 -0.72 -2.15 8.51
N PRO A 78 -0.96 -3.16 9.36
CA PRO A 78 -1.50 -4.43 8.90
C PRO A 78 -2.86 -4.26 8.22
N PHE A 79 -3.10 -5.01 7.15
CA PHE A 79 -4.46 -5.17 6.61
C PHE A 79 -5.33 -5.97 7.59
N ASP A 80 -6.59 -5.58 7.70
CA ASP A 80 -7.53 -6.31 8.55
C ASP A 80 -7.85 -7.68 7.94
N ARG A 81 -7.28 -8.73 8.53
CA ARG A 81 -7.43 -10.11 8.08
C ARG A 81 -8.87 -10.62 8.18
N THR A 82 -9.66 -10.06 9.09
CA THR A 82 -11.05 -10.50 9.31
C THR A 82 -11.97 -10.18 8.13
N LEU A 83 -11.53 -9.26 7.25
CA LEU A 83 -12.25 -8.86 6.05
C LEU A 83 -11.75 -9.57 4.78
N ILE A 84 -10.78 -10.48 4.89
CA ILE A 84 -10.18 -11.18 3.76
C ILE A 84 -10.78 -12.59 3.63
N LEU A 85 -11.36 -12.88 2.48
CA LEU A 85 -11.77 -14.23 2.09
C LEU A 85 -10.55 -15.00 1.56
N THR A 86 -9.85 -15.66 2.46
CA THR A 86 -8.55 -16.30 2.17
C THR A 86 -8.63 -17.39 1.12
N GLU A 87 -9.78 -18.04 0.99
CA GLU A 87 -10.04 -19.08 -0.03
C GLU A 87 -10.09 -18.52 -1.46
N LEU A 88 -10.29 -17.22 -1.63
CA LEU A 88 -10.29 -16.55 -2.94
C LEU A 88 -8.90 -16.06 -3.35
N LEU A 89 -7.94 -16.02 -2.44
CA LEU A 89 -6.59 -15.59 -2.74
C LEU A 89 -5.76 -16.72 -3.34
N THR A 90 -4.95 -16.37 -4.34
CA THR A 90 -3.88 -17.23 -4.84
C THR A 90 -2.80 -17.42 -3.77
N LYS A 91 -1.91 -18.39 -3.98
CA LYS A 91 -0.75 -18.60 -3.09
C LYS A 91 0.19 -17.38 -3.06
N ASP A 92 0.38 -16.75 -4.20
CA ASP A 92 1.28 -15.58 -4.33
C ASP A 92 0.69 -14.35 -3.63
N GLU A 93 -0.64 -14.14 -3.70
CA GLU A 93 -1.32 -13.06 -2.99
C GLU A 93 -1.26 -13.24 -1.46
N LYS A 94 -1.46 -14.47 -0.96
CA LYS A 94 -1.26 -14.79 0.46
C LYS A 94 0.17 -14.52 0.89
N LEU A 95 1.15 -15.02 0.13
CA LEU A 95 2.55 -14.79 0.41
C LEU A 95 2.91 -13.31 0.43
N TRP A 96 2.34 -12.52 -0.49
CA TRP A 96 2.53 -11.07 -0.53
C TRP A 96 2.02 -10.40 0.76
N VAL A 97 0.79 -10.72 1.20
CA VAL A 97 0.23 -10.17 2.44
C VAL A 97 1.06 -10.58 3.66
N ASP A 98 1.41 -11.84 3.77
CA ASP A 98 2.20 -12.36 4.89
C ASP A 98 3.60 -11.72 4.93
N THR A 99 4.23 -11.53 3.77
CA THR A 99 5.53 -10.84 3.66
C THR A 99 5.42 -9.37 4.07
N TYR A 100 4.36 -8.69 3.63
CA TYR A 100 4.10 -7.31 4.05
C TYR A 100 3.85 -7.21 5.56
N HIS A 101 3.06 -8.10 6.13
CA HIS A 101 2.81 -8.16 7.57
C HIS A 101 4.10 -8.43 8.38
N ALA A 102 4.97 -9.30 7.88
CA ALA A 102 6.29 -9.55 8.48
C ALA A 102 7.17 -8.29 8.47
N LEU A 103 7.17 -7.52 7.36
CA LEU A 103 7.85 -6.22 7.28
C LEU A 103 7.30 -5.22 8.30
N VAL A 104 5.97 -5.13 8.43
CA VAL A 104 5.32 -4.25 9.42
C VAL A 104 5.79 -4.62 10.84
N TYR A 105 5.84 -5.90 11.16
CA TYR A 105 6.35 -6.37 12.46
C TYR A 105 7.80 -5.97 12.66
N GLU A 106 8.68 -6.32 11.72
CA GLU A 106 10.11 -6.02 11.81
C GLU A 106 10.38 -4.54 12.08
N ARG A 107 9.64 -3.67 11.39
CA ARG A 107 9.84 -2.22 11.46
C ARG A 107 9.23 -1.59 12.72
N LEU A 108 8.12 -2.11 13.23
CA LEU A 108 7.39 -1.50 14.34
C LEU A 108 7.69 -2.13 15.70
N ALA A 109 7.97 -3.43 15.76
CA ALA A 109 8.17 -4.17 17.01
C ALA A 109 9.15 -3.48 17.99
N PRO A 110 10.30 -2.94 17.54
CA PRO A 110 11.26 -2.28 18.45
C PRO A 110 10.72 -1.04 19.19
N TYR A 111 9.62 -0.48 18.72
CA TYR A 111 9.05 0.78 19.23
C TYR A 111 7.74 0.58 20.00
N LEU A 112 7.21 -0.64 20.08
CA LEU A 112 5.93 -0.93 20.68
C LEU A 112 6.07 -1.44 22.13
N GLY A 113 5.19 -0.95 22.99
CA GLY A 113 5.00 -1.53 24.33
C GLY A 113 4.20 -2.84 24.26
N GLU A 114 4.22 -3.62 25.34
CA GLU A 114 3.65 -4.97 25.39
C GLU A 114 2.20 -5.09 24.89
N VAL A 115 1.34 -4.13 25.20
CA VAL A 115 -0.08 -4.19 24.80
C VAL A 115 -0.21 -4.08 23.28
N SER A 116 0.48 -3.10 22.67
CA SER A 116 0.48 -2.89 21.24
C SER A 116 1.18 -4.03 20.50
N MET A 117 2.23 -4.59 21.09
CA MET A 117 2.94 -5.74 20.54
C MET A 117 2.00 -6.96 20.44
N ARG A 118 1.30 -7.32 21.51
CA ARG A 118 0.33 -8.43 21.49
C ARG A 118 -0.78 -8.22 20.47
N TRP A 119 -1.22 -6.98 20.30
CA TRP A 119 -2.19 -6.64 19.25
C TRP A 119 -1.60 -6.86 17.86
N LEU A 120 -0.39 -6.34 17.63
CA LEU A 120 0.29 -6.46 16.33
C LEU A 120 0.52 -7.93 15.94
N GLU A 121 1.05 -8.74 16.87
CA GLU A 121 1.26 -10.18 16.66
C GLU A 121 -0.02 -10.90 16.22
N LYS A 122 -1.15 -10.54 16.83
CA LYS A 122 -2.46 -11.08 16.43
C LYS A 122 -2.90 -10.57 15.05
N ALA A 123 -2.68 -9.28 14.75
CA ALA A 123 -3.12 -8.65 13.52
C ALA A 123 -2.37 -9.20 12.29
N ILE A 124 -1.09 -9.57 12.45
CA ILE A 124 -0.21 -10.03 11.38
C ILE A 124 -0.10 -11.56 11.27
N ALA A 125 -0.85 -12.33 12.04
CA ALA A 125 -0.78 -13.79 11.94
C ALA A 125 -1.00 -14.24 10.47
N PRO A 126 -0.33 -15.29 9.96
CA PRO A 126 -0.44 -15.73 8.56
C PRO A 126 -1.87 -15.99 8.10
N LEU A 127 -2.15 -15.80 6.80
CA LEU A 127 -3.45 -16.03 6.16
C LEU A 127 -3.71 -17.52 5.90
#